data_50042f647157a4161369127dbdae7ab5
#
_entry.id   50042f647157a4161369127dbdae7ab5
#
_cell.length_a   1.000
_cell.length_b   1.000
_cell.length_c   1.000
_cell.angle_alpha   90.00
_cell.angle_beta   90.00
_cell.angle_gamma   90.00
#
_symmetry.space_group_name_H-M   'P 1'
#
loop_
_entity.id
_entity.type
_entity.pdbx_description
1 polymer ?
#
loop_
_entity_poly.entity_id
_entity_poly.type
_entity_poly.pdbx_seq_one_letter_code
_entity_poly.pdbx_strand_id
1 'polypeptide(L)'
;MASGSLLIMAQPRPLSPQENVALDNWVRGGGHLLLFADPMLTADSIFGLGDKRRPQDMVLLSPILARWGLELRFDEDQPAGEHMVDWDGAKLPVNLPGRFALLGSFRNCRLLSDGLGARCNVGKGRVLAVADAALLEERTADATPNNAALLEQLLIAAATQN
;
A
#
# COMPACT_ATOMS: atom_id res chain seq x y z
N MET A 1 18.23 -8.77 2.98
CA MET A 1 17.00 -9.37 3.55
C MET A 1 16.88 -10.79 3.01
N ALA A 2 16.40 -11.75 3.82
CA ALA A 2 16.24 -13.14 3.39
C ALA A 2 15.13 -13.28 2.34
N SER A 3 15.27 -14.25 1.42
CA SER A 3 14.20 -14.67 0.51
C SER A 3 13.03 -15.24 1.31
N GLY A 4 11.79 -14.89 0.94
CA GLY A 4 10.58 -15.31 1.65
C GLY A 4 10.24 -14.47 2.90
N SER A 5 11.01 -13.43 3.23
CA SER A 5 10.64 -12.50 4.30
C SER A 5 9.58 -11.49 3.81
N LEU A 6 8.71 -11.07 4.74
CA LEU A 6 7.72 -10.01 4.51
C LEU A 6 8.29 -8.67 4.96
N LEU A 7 8.24 -7.67 4.08
CA LEU A 7 8.49 -6.26 4.36
C LEU A 7 7.17 -5.51 4.37
N ILE A 8 6.94 -4.68 5.37
CA ILE A 8 5.82 -3.76 5.41
C ILE A 8 6.36 -2.36 5.19
N MET A 9 5.79 -1.65 4.22
CA MET A 9 6.09 -0.24 3.97
C MET A 9 4.78 0.55 4.08
N ALA A 10 4.68 1.36 5.11
CA ALA A 10 3.55 2.24 5.35
C ALA A 10 3.96 3.67 5.06
N GLN A 11 3.36 4.29 4.08
CA GLN A 11 3.57 5.69 3.70
C GLN A 11 5.04 6.09 3.60
N PRO A 12 5.85 5.34 2.81
CA PRO A 12 7.28 5.55 2.78
C PRO A 12 7.66 6.88 2.11
N ARG A 13 8.77 7.43 2.52
CA ARG A 13 9.40 8.55 1.81
C ARG A 13 9.77 8.15 0.37
N PRO A 14 9.98 9.12 -0.53
CA PRO A 14 10.52 8.85 -1.85
C PRO A 14 11.80 8.00 -1.77
N LEU A 15 11.87 6.96 -2.57
CA LEU A 15 13.04 6.09 -2.65
C LEU A 15 14.09 6.69 -3.60
N SER A 16 15.35 6.65 -3.20
CA SER A 16 16.45 6.96 -4.10
C SER A 16 16.51 5.95 -5.26
N PRO A 17 17.18 6.27 -6.38
CA PRO A 17 17.35 5.31 -7.48
C PRO A 17 17.96 3.97 -7.03
N GLN A 18 18.93 4.01 -6.12
CA GLN A 18 19.58 2.83 -5.58
C GLN A 18 18.61 1.99 -4.71
N GLU A 19 17.77 2.65 -3.91
CA GLU A 19 16.75 1.97 -3.08
C GLU A 19 15.66 1.34 -3.94
N ASN A 20 15.23 2.02 -5.02
CA ASN A 20 14.28 1.44 -5.98
C ASN A 20 14.84 0.16 -6.61
N VAL A 21 16.11 0.15 -7.02
CA VAL A 21 16.78 -1.03 -7.58
C VAL A 21 16.91 -2.13 -6.54
N ALA A 22 17.31 -1.78 -5.32
CA ALA A 22 17.48 -2.74 -4.23
C ALA A 22 16.16 -3.41 -3.84
N LEU A 23 15.08 -2.63 -3.76
CA LEU A 23 13.74 -3.14 -3.47
C LEU A 23 13.23 -4.06 -4.59
N ASP A 24 13.36 -3.64 -5.85
CA ASP A 24 12.96 -4.46 -7.01
C ASP A 24 13.71 -5.79 -7.04
N ASN A 25 15.04 -5.76 -6.86
CA ASN A 25 15.86 -6.96 -6.84
C ASN A 25 15.50 -7.90 -5.67
N TRP A 26 15.22 -7.33 -4.50
CA TRP A 26 14.83 -8.13 -3.34
C TRP A 26 13.48 -8.81 -3.56
N VAL A 27 12.47 -8.08 -4.07
CA VAL A 27 11.17 -8.69 -4.39
C VAL A 27 11.36 -9.77 -5.46
N ARG A 28 12.08 -9.48 -6.57
CA ARG A 28 12.35 -10.48 -7.63
C ARG A 28 13.08 -11.71 -7.13
N GLY A 29 13.88 -11.57 -6.09
CA GLY A 29 14.58 -12.66 -5.43
C GLY A 29 13.71 -13.53 -4.51
N GLY A 30 12.43 -13.19 -4.33
CA GLY A 30 11.47 -13.93 -3.52
C GLY A 30 11.03 -13.21 -2.24
N GLY A 31 11.29 -11.89 -2.12
CA GLY A 31 10.75 -11.07 -1.05
C GLY A 31 9.26 -10.79 -1.23
N HIS A 32 8.54 -10.64 -0.13
CA HIS A 32 7.12 -10.28 -0.11
C HIS A 32 6.97 -8.88 0.45
N LEU A 33 6.19 -8.03 -0.22
CA LEU A 33 5.95 -6.65 0.18
C LEU A 33 4.47 -6.42 0.45
N LEU A 34 4.15 -5.88 1.62
CA LEU A 34 2.87 -5.22 1.91
C LEU A 34 3.13 -3.71 1.89
N LEU A 35 2.50 -3.00 0.96
CA LEU A 35 2.68 -1.57 0.76
C LEU A 35 1.36 -0.83 0.99
N PHE A 36 1.36 0.14 1.90
CA PHE A 36 0.33 1.15 2.03
C PHE A 36 0.82 2.42 1.35
N ALA A 37 0.16 2.80 0.25
CA ALA A 37 0.55 3.91 -0.62
C ALA A 37 -0.61 4.88 -0.75
N ASP A 38 -0.74 5.79 0.20
CA ASP A 38 -1.79 6.77 0.26
C ASP A 38 -1.37 8.04 -0.50
N PRO A 39 -2.11 8.46 -1.54
CA PRO A 39 -1.80 9.68 -2.28
C PRO A 39 -2.21 10.95 -1.52
N MET A 40 -3.05 10.84 -0.48
CA MET A 40 -3.54 11.98 0.31
C MET A 40 -3.77 11.56 1.75
N LEU A 41 -2.69 11.38 2.51
CA LEU A 41 -2.77 10.99 3.93
C LEU A 41 -3.49 12.07 4.74
N THR A 42 -4.58 11.68 5.39
CA THR A 42 -5.41 12.59 6.18
C THR A 42 -5.10 12.53 7.68
N ALA A 43 -4.30 11.56 8.12
CA ALA A 43 -3.93 11.39 9.51
C ALA A 43 -3.08 12.55 10.03
N ASP A 44 -3.44 13.08 11.18
CA ASP A 44 -2.59 14.00 11.93
C ASP A 44 -1.33 13.29 12.43
N SER A 45 -0.19 13.97 12.34
CA SER A 45 1.06 13.46 12.88
C SER A 45 1.50 14.24 14.10
N ILE A 46 1.86 13.52 15.16
CA ILE A 46 2.51 14.11 16.34
C ILE A 46 3.94 14.62 16.05
N PHE A 47 4.50 14.20 14.90
CA PHE A 47 5.83 14.61 14.47
C PHE A 47 5.75 15.86 13.59
N GLY A 48 6.60 16.86 13.88
CA GLY A 48 6.68 18.08 13.08
C GLY A 48 7.18 17.85 11.66
N LEU A 49 6.98 18.85 10.79
CA LEU A 49 7.51 18.85 9.43
C LEU A 49 9.04 18.68 9.44
N GLY A 50 9.55 17.75 8.62
CA GLY A 50 10.97 17.43 8.52
C GLY A 50 11.46 16.36 9.50
N ASP A 51 10.66 15.91 10.46
CA ASP A 51 11.01 14.76 11.30
C ASP A 51 10.97 13.48 10.47
N LYS A 52 12.02 12.67 10.56
CA LYS A 52 12.15 11.43 9.78
C LYS A 52 11.11 10.35 10.15
N ARG A 53 10.48 10.49 11.30
CA ARG A 53 9.42 9.59 11.79
C ARG A 53 8.05 9.97 11.27
N ARG A 54 7.89 11.21 10.75
CA ARG A 54 6.62 11.67 10.18
C ARG A 54 6.31 10.85 8.92
N PRO A 55 5.13 10.22 8.83
CA PRO A 55 4.64 9.65 7.56
C PRO A 55 4.62 10.72 6.47
N GLN A 56 4.80 10.31 5.23
CA GLN A 56 4.68 11.25 4.11
C GLN A 56 3.21 11.59 3.89
N ASP A 57 2.88 12.87 3.75
CA ASP A 57 1.50 13.32 3.47
C ASP A 57 1.05 12.87 2.07
N MET A 58 2.00 12.64 1.17
CA MET A 58 1.78 12.11 -0.18
C MET A 58 2.87 11.09 -0.52
N VAL A 59 2.48 9.90 -0.93
CA VAL A 59 3.45 8.88 -1.36
C VAL A 59 3.97 9.16 -2.77
N LEU A 60 5.28 9.06 -2.97
CA LEU A 60 5.95 9.30 -4.25
C LEU A 60 6.75 8.05 -4.66
N LEU A 61 6.06 7.05 -5.19
CA LEU A 61 6.62 5.74 -5.57
C LEU A 61 6.49 5.42 -7.06
N SER A 62 6.21 6.41 -7.91
CA SER A 62 5.97 6.20 -9.34
C SER A 62 7.05 5.35 -10.03
N PRO A 63 8.38 5.51 -9.76
CA PRO A 63 9.38 4.72 -10.46
C PRO A 63 9.27 3.22 -10.20
N ILE A 64 9.06 2.81 -8.94
CA ILE A 64 8.97 1.40 -8.60
C ILE A 64 7.62 0.81 -8.99
N LEU A 65 6.53 1.55 -8.82
CA LEU A 65 5.20 1.13 -9.24
C LEU A 65 5.14 0.91 -10.75
N ALA A 66 5.64 1.87 -11.54
CA ALA A 66 5.69 1.75 -13.00
C ALA A 66 6.53 0.55 -13.47
N ARG A 67 7.63 0.26 -12.78
CA ARG A 67 8.46 -0.91 -13.06
C ARG A 67 7.72 -2.24 -12.82
N TRP A 68 6.75 -2.26 -11.92
CA TRP A 68 5.88 -3.41 -11.68
C TRP A 68 4.61 -3.41 -12.53
N GLY A 69 4.39 -2.37 -13.34
CA GLY A 69 3.23 -2.23 -14.22
C GLY A 69 2.02 -1.58 -13.55
N LEU A 70 2.25 -0.78 -12.50
CA LEU A 70 1.23 -0.06 -11.76
C LEU A 70 1.40 1.46 -11.87
N GLU A 71 0.28 2.16 -11.85
CA GLU A 71 0.19 3.59 -11.63
C GLU A 71 -0.75 3.84 -10.45
N LEU A 72 -0.36 4.70 -9.53
CA LEU A 72 -1.23 5.21 -8.47
C LEU A 72 -1.86 6.52 -8.93
N ARG A 73 -3.18 6.60 -8.91
CA ARG A 73 -3.98 7.76 -9.29
C ARG A 73 -4.76 8.28 -8.09
N PHE A 74 -5.05 9.56 -8.11
CA PHE A 74 -5.90 10.22 -7.12
C PHE A 74 -7.03 10.96 -7.85
N ASP A 75 -8.23 10.87 -7.30
CA ASP A 75 -9.41 11.58 -7.77
C ASP A 75 -9.68 12.75 -6.81
N GLU A 76 -9.45 13.98 -7.26
CA GLU A 76 -9.64 15.20 -6.46
C GLU A 76 -11.11 15.50 -6.20
N ASP A 77 -12.01 14.96 -7.02
CA ASP A 77 -13.47 15.21 -6.92
C ASP A 77 -14.18 14.22 -5.98
N GLN A 78 -13.46 13.25 -5.40
CA GLN A 78 -14.05 12.31 -4.47
C GLN A 78 -14.44 12.99 -3.14
N PRO A 79 -15.52 12.54 -2.47
CA PRO A 79 -15.94 13.10 -1.19
C PRO A 79 -14.92 12.81 -0.11
N ALA A 80 -14.57 13.85 0.68
CA ALA A 80 -13.73 13.67 1.86
C ALA A 80 -14.53 12.99 2.99
N GLY A 81 -13.81 12.34 3.88
CA GLY A 81 -14.34 11.65 5.04
C GLY A 81 -14.18 10.14 4.96
N GLU A 82 -14.00 9.56 6.13
CA GLU A 82 -13.84 8.13 6.25
C GLU A 82 -15.10 7.36 5.85
N HIS A 83 -14.91 6.32 5.08
CA HIS A 83 -15.97 5.37 4.71
C HIS A 83 -15.40 3.96 4.58
N MET A 84 -16.31 2.98 4.51
CA MET A 84 -15.95 1.57 4.42
C MET A 84 -16.09 1.06 3.00
N VAL A 85 -15.04 0.42 2.49
CA VAL A 85 -15.03 -0.23 1.17
C VAL A 85 -14.96 -1.75 1.34
N ASP A 86 -15.59 -2.50 0.44
CA ASP A 86 -15.48 -3.96 0.45
C ASP A 86 -14.08 -4.40 0.00
N TRP A 87 -13.43 -5.19 0.85
CA TRP A 87 -12.13 -5.78 0.60
C TRP A 87 -12.18 -7.27 0.88
N ASP A 88 -12.35 -8.07 -0.18
CA ASP A 88 -12.35 -9.55 -0.11
C ASP A 88 -13.29 -10.11 0.98
N GLY A 89 -14.50 -9.54 1.06
CA GLY A 89 -15.52 -9.91 2.04
C GLY A 89 -15.40 -9.25 3.42
N ALA A 90 -14.38 -8.44 3.65
CA ALA A 90 -14.23 -7.59 4.82
C ALA A 90 -14.53 -6.11 4.48
N LYS A 91 -14.63 -5.26 5.49
CA LYS A 91 -14.82 -3.81 5.33
C LYS A 91 -13.52 -3.09 5.68
N LEU A 92 -12.88 -2.49 4.68
CA LEU A 92 -11.66 -1.69 4.84
C LEU A 92 -12.04 -0.22 5.04
N PRO A 93 -11.59 0.44 6.13
CA PRO A 93 -11.75 1.89 6.28
C PRO A 93 -10.80 2.61 5.32
N VAL A 94 -11.31 3.62 4.64
CA VAL A 94 -10.54 4.48 3.72
C VAL A 94 -10.94 5.94 3.90
N ASN A 95 -10.01 6.86 3.59
CA ASN A 95 -10.27 8.29 3.59
C ASN A 95 -9.47 8.97 2.48
N LEU A 96 -10.15 9.47 1.46
CA LEU A 96 -9.56 10.01 0.24
C LEU A 96 -8.60 9.02 -0.46
N PRO A 97 -9.03 7.75 -0.65
CA PRO A 97 -8.15 6.71 -1.20
C PRO A 97 -7.68 7.02 -2.61
N GLY A 98 -6.50 6.52 -2.94
CA GLY A 98 -6.07 6.40 -4.33
C GLY A 98 -6.70 5.21 -5.05
N ARG A 99 -6.34 5.09 -6.33
CA ARG A 99 -6.66 3.92 -7.16
C ARG A 99 -5.44 3.49 -7.96
N PHE A 100 -5.13 2.22 -7.92
CA PHE A 100 -4.17 1.65 -8.83
C PHE A 100 -4.80 1.44 -10.21
N ALA A 101 -3.99 1.70 -11.24
CA ALA A 101 -4.28 1.34 -12.62
C ALA A 101 -3.15 0.47 -13.17
N LEU A 102 -3.49 -0.43 -14.10
CA LEU A 102 -2.48 -1.24 -14.78
C LEU A 102 -1.86 -0.43 -15.91
N LEU A 103 -0.53 -0.47 -16.01
CA LEU A 103 0.22 0.11 -17.10
C LEU A 103 0.48 -0.93 -18.20
N GLY A 104 0.04 -0.63 -19.42
CA GLY A 104 0.30 -1.44 -20.60
C GLY A 104 -0.26 -2.87 -20.51
N SER A 105 0.47 -3.82 -21.13
CA SER A 105 0.05 -5.23 -21.22
C SER A 105 0.65 -6.12 -20.13
N PHE A 106 1.13 -5.56 -19.03
CA PHE A 106 1.70 -6.33 -17.93
C PHE A 106 0.63 -7.21 -17.28
N ARG A 107 0.83 -8.53 -17.33
CA ARG A 107 -0.10 -9.53 -16.77
C ARG A 107 0.31 -10.02 -15.37
N ASN A 108 1.35 -9.43 -14.82
CA ASN A 108 1.89 -9.82 -13.52
C ASN A 108 1.15 -9.19 -12.34
N CYS A 109 0.26 -8.22 -12.59
CA CYS A 109 -0.57 -7.58 -11.58
C CYS A 109 -2.05 -7.80 -11.85
N ARG A 110 -2.83 -7.86 -10.77
CA ARG A 110 -4.30 -7.77 -10.78
C ARG A 110 -4.77 -6.71 -9.81
N LEU A 111 -5.80 -5.98 -10.17
CA LEU A 111 -6.45 -5.02 -9.28
C LEU A 111 -7.39 -5.75 -8.31
N LEU A 112 -7.54 -5.21 -7.13
CA LEU A 112 -8.43 -5.65 -6.06
C LEU A 112 -9.35 -4.50 -5.67
N SER A 113 -10.59 -4.81 -5.29
CA SER A 113 -11.55 -3.82 -4.78
C SER A 113 -11.60 -2.55 -5.63
N ASP A 114 -11.87 -2.72 -6.92
CA ASP A 114 -11.98 -1.64 -7.91
C ASP A 114 -10.76 -0.71 -7.97
N GLY A 115 -9.57 -1.29 -7.81
CA GLY A 115 -8.30 -0.56 -7.87
C GLY A 115 -7.83 0.02 -6.53
N LEU A 116 -8.59 -0.11 -5.44
CA LEU A 116 -8.11 0.25 -4.11
C LEU A 116 -6.86 -0.56 -3.73
N GLY A 117 -6.74 -1.76 -4.25
CA GLY A 117 -5.55 -2.57 -4.09
C GLY A 117 -5.02 -3.13 -5.40
N ALA A 118 -3.79 -3.61 -5.33
CA ALA A 118 -3.15 -4.35 -6.41
C ALA A 118 -2.31 -5.50 -5.85
N ARG A 119 -2.39 -6.65 -6.49
CA ARG A 119 -1.52 -7.80 -6.20
C ARG A 119 -0.67 -8.09 -7.43
N CYS A 120 0.65 -8.08 -7.25
CA CYS A 120 1.61 -8.33 -8.32
C CYS A 120 2.54 -9.51 -8.00
N ASN A 121 2.80 -10.33 -9.01
CA ASN A 121 3.90 -11.29 -9.00
C ASN A 121 5.11 -10.63 -9.66
N VAL A 122 6.21 -10.49 -8.94
CA VAL A 122 7.42 -9.81 -9.40
C VAL A 122 8.60 -10.76 -9.25
N GLY A 123 9.00 -11.39 -10.34
CA GLY A 123 10.00 -12.47 -10.30
C GLY A 123 9.51 -13.65 -9.45
N LYS A 124 10.24 -13.96 -8.39
CA LYS A 124 9.87 -15.02 -7.42
C LYS A 124 9.08 -14.49 -6.22
N GLY A 125 8.97 -13.17 -6.08
CA GLY A 125 8.31 -12.51 -4.95
C GLY A 125 7.00 -11.87 -5.32
N ARG A 126 6.44 -11.13 -4.37
CA ARG A 126 5.09 -10.55 -4.48
C ARG A 126 4.99 -9.19 -3.86
N VAL A 127 4.04 -8.44 -4.37
CA VAL A 127 3.63 -7.16 -3.83
C VAL A 127 2.13 -7.20 -3.63
N LEU A 128 1.67 -6.89 -2.43
CA LEU A 128 0.30 -6.50 -2.13
C LEU A 128 0.34 -5.02 -1.78
N ALA A 129 -0.32 -4.20 -2.58
CA ALA A 129 -0.39 -2.75 -2.38
C ALA A 129 -1.83 -2.33 -2.09
N VAL A 130 -1.99 -1.40 -1.16
CA VAL A 130 -3.25 -0.75 -0.79
C VAL A 130 -3.08 0.75 -1.00
N ALA A 131 -4.02 1.40 -1.71
CA ALA A 131 -3.95 2.81 -2.08
C ALA A 131 -4.56 3.74 -1.02
N ASP A 132 -4.43 3.36 0.25
CA ASP A 132 -4.93 4.11 1.41
C ASP A 132 -4.19 3.64 2.66
N ALA A 133 -4.10 4.47 3.68
CA ALA A 133 -3.44 4.16 4.94
C ALA A 133 -4.34 4.33 6.18
N ALA A 134 -5.62 4.67 6.02
CA ALA A 134 -6.56 4.92 7.13
C ALA A 134 -6.70 3.72 8.08
N LEU A 135 -6.50 2.49 7.59
CA LEU A 135 -6.46 1.29 8.42
C LEU A 135 -5.39 1.37 9.53
N LEU A 136 -4.29 2.08 9.28
CA LEU A 136 -3.14 2.19 10.17
C LEU A 136 -3.24 3.37 11.15
N GLU A 137 -4.26 4.21 11.02
CA GLU A 137 -4.44 5.36 11.90
C GLU A 137 -4.82 4.91 13.32
N GLU A 138 -4.20 5.55 14.32
CA GLU A 138 -4.62 5.37 15.71
C GLU A 138 -6.02 5.94 15.90
N ARG A 139 -6.94 5.09 16.33
CA ARG A 139 -8.33 5.47 16.60
C ARG A 139 -8.56 5.51 18.09
N THR A 140 -9.34 6.47 18.54
CA THR A 140 -9.86 6.51 19.91
C THR A 140 -10.66 5.23 20.23
N ALA A 141 -10.72 4.84 21.49
CA ALA A 141 -11.19 3.53 21.98
C ALA A 141 -12.60 3.08 21.49
N ASP A 142 -13.37 3.97 20.86
CA ASP A 142 -14.69 3.66 20.29
C ASP A 142 -14.63 3.20 18.80
N ALA A 143 -13.46 3.18 18.18
CA ALA A 143 -13.29 2.79 16.80
C ALA A 143 -13.07 1.28 16.67
N THR A 144 -14.04 0.64 16.14
CA THR A 144 -14.21 -0.77 15.70
C THR A 144 -13.03 -1.72 15.94
N PRO A 145 -13.27 -2.83 16.68
CA PRO A 145 -12.25 -3.87 16.98
C PRO A 145 -11.72 -4.61 15.73
N ASN A 146 -12.12 -4.19 14.52
CA ASN A 146 -11.89 -4.94 13.29
C ASN A 146 -10.57 -4.58 12.57
N ASN A 147 -9.93 -3.44 12.86
CA ASN A 147 -8.73 -3.01 12.13
C ASN A 147 -7.54 -3.95 12.34
N ALA A 148 -7.36 -4.47 13.56
CA ALA A 148 -6.29 -5.43 13.85
C ALA A 148 -6.49 -6.76 13.08
N ALA A 149 -7.71 -7.29 13.07
CA ALA A 149 -8.04 -8.51 12.35
C ALA A 149 -7.87 -8.33 10.82
N LEU A 150 -8.25 -7.16 10.30
CA LEU A 150 -8.09 -6.82 8.89
C LEU A 150 -6.63 -6.66 8.50
N LEU A 151 -5.83 -6.01 9.35
CA LEU A 151 -4.38 -5.92 9.15
C LEU A 151 -3.74 -7.31 9.15
N GLU A 152 -4.14 -8.19 10.06
CA GLU A 152 -3.68 -9.59 10.08
C GLU A 152 -4.03 -10.31 8.78
N GLN A 153 -5.25 -10.15 8.25
CA GLN A 153 -5.65 -10.70 6.95
C GLN A 153 -4.76 -10.18 5.81
N LEU A 154 -4.45 -8.88 5.78
CA LEU A 154 -3.54 -8.30 4.78
C LEU A 154 -2.12 -8.86 4.90
N LEU A 155 -1.62 -9.02 6.11
CA LEU A 155 -0.30 -9.62 6.38
C LEU A 155 -0.24 -11.08 5.88
N ILE A 156 -1.25 -11.87 6.19
CA ILE A 156 -1.38 -13.25 5.71
C ILE A 156 -1.45 -13.26 4.18
N ALA A 157 -2.30 -12.42 3.58
CA ALA A 157 -2.48 -12.35 2.12
C ALA A 157 -1.20 -11.89 1.39
N ALA A 158 -0.37 -11.04 2.01
CA ALA A 158 0.92 -10.64 1.47
C ALA A 158 1.98 -11.74 1.58
N ALA A 159 1.94 -12.53 2.68
CA ALA A 159 2.92 -13.57 2.95
C ALA A 159 2.63 -14.89 2.23
N THR A 160 1.34 -15.24 1.98
CA THR A 160 0.95 -16.56 1.46
C THR A 160 0.90 -16.63 -0.07
N GLN A 161 1.04 -17.85 -0.58
CA GLN A 161 0.85 -18.20 -1.98
C GLN A 161 -0.61 -18.62 -2.19
N ASN A 162 -1.38 -17.81 -2.88
CA ASN A 162 -2.63 -18.23 -3.50
C ASN A 162 -2.54 -18.07 -5.01
#